data_d468ba40fd1d166489b755dcac8c75df
#
_entry.id   d468ba40fd1d166489b755dcac8c75df
#
_cell.length_a   1.000
_cell.length_b   1.000
_cell.length_c   1.000
_cell.angle_alpha   90.00
_cell.angle_beta   90.00
_cell.angle_gamma   90.00
#
_symmetry.space_group_name_H-M   'P 1'
#
loop_
_entity.id
_entity.type
_entity.pdbx_description
1 polymer ?
#
loop_
_entity_poly.entity_id
_entity_poly.type
_entity_poly.pdbx_seq_one_letter_code
_entity_poly.pdbx_strand_id
1 'polypeptide(L)'
;MIHVKDHKQYDMFNPFEHLGPKRLALLESSWAHLFREEILHKLPAEKLFHLYDEFKGRKTKELYAMLGLVIIQQMEDCTDQDAIDNFALNIKWQYALNITETSDVASYVSPRTLWNMRDIVARQGLQDTIFENVTAALSKLCTLDPSKQRLDSVHIFSNMAHLGRIRLFVRTIRTFLTNLKRHHGKDYDNLGEMVLRYDKKSDGAFAVKPTESAKKLVELGDDCFYLVERFKEHEAITRMDSYKHLVRLFAEQCIVEKGENNTSKVAIKASKDISSDSLQNPSDPGAGYCGHKGKGYQMQVMETYSKDKTQPNLITHIKVEPANQSDANALIPAIEDAQSKELAPTELLADTLYGSDSNIEQAKELGVTVIAPVEIAMASSLVFQSRDSVFPGALCALSVQRVLRKPDPS
;
A
#
# COMPACT_ATOMS: atom_id res chain seq x y z
N MET A 1 -17.92 -10.29 21.22
CA MET A 1 -18.92 -9.25 21.57
C MET A 1 -18.41 -7.89 21.16
N ILE A 2 -19.19 -7.14 20.40
CA ILE A 2 -18.82 -5.80 19.89
C ILE A 2 -18.75 -4.81 21.06
N HIS A 3 -17.76 -3.92 21.03
CA HIS A 3 -17.68 -2.78 21.93
C HIS A 3 -17.54 -1.50 21.11
N VAL A 4 -18.56 -0.68 21.16
CA VAL A 4 -18.66 0.61 20.45
C VAL A 4 -19.25 1.62 21.44
N LYS A 5 -18.67 2.80 21.47
CA LYS A 5 -19.11 3.94 22.27
C LYS A 5 -19.75 4.97 21.34
N ASP A 6 -20.81 5.61 21.80
CA ASP A 6 -21.31 6.82 21.12
C ASP A 6 -20.43 8.00 21.49
N HIS A 7 -19.54 8.39 20.58
CA HIS A 7 -18.59 9.48 20.79
C HIS A 7 -19.22 10.88 20.73
N LYS A 8 -20.50 10.98 20.38
CA LYS A 8 -21.27 12.24 20.42
C LYS A 8 -21.98 12.42 21.75
N GLN A 9 -22.13 11.34 22.52
CA GLN A 9 -22.76 11.40 23.80
C GLN A 9 -21.78 11.87 24.87
N TYR A 10 -22.22 12.80 25.70
CA TYR A 10 -21.47 13.25 26.87
C TYR A 10 -21.25 12.09 27.85
N ASP A 11 -20.03 11.89 28.27
CA ASP A 11 -19.68 10.87 29.28
C ASP A 11 -19.69 11.49 30.67
N MET A 12 -20.61 11.04 31.52
CA MET A 12 -20.78 11.56 32.89
C MET A 12 -19.51 11.40 33.76
N PHE A 13 -18.64 10.43 33.41
CA PHE A 13 -17.38 10.15 34.11
C PHE A 13 -16.19 10.44 33.23
N ASN A 14 -16.09 11.65 32.72
CA ASN A 14 -14.98 12.07 31.88
C ASN A 14 -13.74 12.42 32.72
N PRO A 15 -12.68 11.59 32.76
CA PRO A 15 -11.51 11.84 33.58
C PRO A 15 -10.74 13.10 33.16
N PHE A 16 -10.94 13.58 31.96
CA PHE A 16 -10.25 14.78 31.47
C PHE A 16 -10.76 16.05 32.10
N GLU A 17 -11.99 16.06 32.62
CA GLU A 17 -12.56 17.20 33.37
C GLU A 17 -11.91 17.41 34.76
N HIS A 18 -11.26 16.36 35.28
CA HIS A 18 -10.49 16.48 36.51
C HIS A 18 -9.09 17.04 36.32
N LEU A 19 -8.70 17.30 35.06
CA LEU A 19 -7.48 18.02 34.77
C LEU A 19 -7.63 19.48 35.19
N GLY A 20 -6.59 20.04 35.82
CA GLY A 20 -6.61 21.48 36.13
C GLY A 20 -6.75 22.32 34.83
N PRO A 21 -7.35 23.52 34.94
CA PRO A 21 -7.78 24.32 33.79
C PRO A 21 -6.66 24.61 32.76
N LYS A 22 -5.41 24.76 33.22
CA LYS A 22 -4.26 24.97 32.29
C LYS A 22 -3.96 23.73 31.44
N ARG A 23 -4.08 22.54 32.03
CA ARG A 23 -3.84 21.27 31.29
C ARG A 23 -4.98 20.96 30.31
N LEU A 24 -6.22 21.25 30.73
CA LEU A 24 -7.38 21.11 29.88
C LEU A 24 -7.27 22.05 28.66
N ALA A 25 -6.95 23.32 28.86
CA ALA A 25 -6.74 24.28 27.78
C ALA A 25 -5.65 23.86 26.79
N LEU A 26 -4.57 23.18 27.28
CA LEU A 26 -3.54 22.61 26.41
C LEU A 26 -4.07 21.47 25.53
N LEU A 27 -4.96 20.63 26.05
CA LEU A 27 -5.62 19.57 25.27
C LEU A 27 -6.56 20.16 24.23
N GLU A 28 -7.42 21.08 24.64
CA GLU A 28 -8.42 21.73 23.79
C GLU A 28 -7.80 22.56 22.67
N SER A 29 -6.63 23.15 22.89
CA SER A 29 -5.88 23.88 21.85
C SER A 29 -5.03 22.98 20.95
N SER A 30 -5.02 21.68 21.18
CA SER A 30 -4.17 20.74 20.43
C SER A 30 -4.93 20.02 19.31
N TRP A 31 -4.18 19.36 18.40
CA TRP A 31 -4.76 18.47 17.37
C TRP A 31 -5.66 17.38 17.96
N ALA A 32 -5.45 16.98 19.21
CA ALA A 32 -6.21 15.92 19.85
C ALA A 32 -7.68 16.28 20.05
N HIS A 33 -7.97 17.54 20.32
CA HIS A 33 -9.35 18.04 20.42
C HIS A 33 -10.05 17.99 19.07
N LEU A 34 -9.38 18.49 18.03
CA LEU A 34 -9.91 18.43 16.67
C LEU A 34 -10.15 16.99 16.22
N PHE A 35 -9.21 16.08 16.51
CA PHE A 35 -9.36 14.67 16.17
C PHE A 35 -10.58 14.05 16.89
N ARG A 36 -10.73 14.32 18.19
CA ARG A 36 -11.83 13.82 19.00
C ARG A 36 -13.19 14.31 18.48
N GLU A 37 -13.32 15.61 18.29
CA GLU A 37 -14.61 16.25 17.97
C GLU A 37 -15.01 16.08 16.51
N GLU A 38 -14.04 16.14 15.59
CA GLU A 38 -14.35 16.23 14.17
C GLU A 38 -14.05 14.95 13.37
N ILE A 39 -13.17 14.09 13.84
CA ILE A 39 -12.70 12.93 13.07
C ILE A 39 -13.16 11.60 13.68
N LEU A 40 -12.96 11.39 14.97
CA LEU A 40 -13.13 10.09 15.62
C LEU A 40 -14.48 9.44 15.30
N HIS A 41 -15.57 10.16 15.47
CA HIS A 41 -16.92 9.65 15.25
C HIS A 41 -17.31 9.46 13.78
N LYS A 42 -16.47 9.93 12.84
CA LYS A 42 -16.67 9.77 11.39
C LYS A 42 -15.90 8.58 10.83
N LEU A 43 -15.10 7.90 11.66
CA LEU A 43 -14.40 6.69 11.23
C LEU A 43 -15.41 5.56 10.98
N PRO A 44 -15.19 4.69 9.96
CA PRO A 44 -16.18 3.71 9.52
C PRO A 44 -16.20 2.43 10.39
N ALA A 45 -16.35 2.58 11.72
CA ALA A 45 -16.35 1.46 12.66
C ALA A 45 -17.53 0.51 12.42
N GLU A 46 -18.67 1.02 11.95
CA GLU A 46 -19.88 0.24 11.66
C GLU A 46 -19.61 -0.81 10.55
N LYS A 47 -18.73 -0.51 9.62
CA LYS A 47 -18.34 -1.46 8.57
C LYS A 47 -17.63 -2.71 9.13
N LEU A 48 -17.20 -2.68 10.38
CA LEU A 48 -16.56 -3.81 11.05
C LEU A 48 -17.51 -4.67 11.88
N PHE A 49 -18.75 -4.25 12.10
CA PHE A 49 -19.67 -4.93 13.02
C PHE A 49 -19.95 -6.37 12.60
N HIS A 50 -20.05 -6.64 11.31
CA HIS A 50 -20.31 -7.98 10.77
C HIS A 50 -19.21 -9.00 11.07
N LEU A 51 -18.01 -8.55 11.49
CA LEU A 51 -16.86 -9.41 11.83
C LEU A 51 -16.95 -9.96 13.26
N TYR A 52 -17.85 -9.44 14.07
CA TYR A 52 -17.95 -9.76 15.48
C TYR A 52 -19.37 -10.19 15.87
N ASP A 53 -19.47 -11.13 16.82
CA ASP A 53 -20.74 -11.50 17.41
C ASP A 53 -21.17 -10.41 18.41
N GLU A 54 -22.44 -10.05 18.37
CA GLU A 54 -22.99 -9.00 19.24
C GLU A 54 -23.05 -9.43 20.72
N PHE A 55 -23.30 -10.71 20.98
CA PHE A 55 -23.61 -11.22 22.32
C PHE A 55 -22.58 -12.23 22.86
N LYS A 56 -21.76 -12.85 21.99
CA LYS A 56 -20.86 -13.92 22.36
C LYS A 56 -19.39 -13.54 22.26
N GLY A 57 -18.60 -14.13 23.15
CA GLY A 57 -17.14 -13.98 23.14
C GLY A 57 -16.62 -12.83 23.99
N ARG A 58 -15.30 -12.62 23.96
CA ARG A 58 -14.66 -11.50 24.64
C ARG A 58 -15.05 -10.18 23.95
N LYS A 59 -15.27 -9.12 24.75
CA LYS A 59 -15.44 -7.76 24.21
C LYS A 59 -14.26 -7.37 23.32
N THR A 60 -14.56 -6.77 22.17
CA THR A 60 -13.53 -6.11 21.35
C THR A 60 -12.93 -4.94 22.13
N LYS A 61 -11.79 -4.44 21.70
CA LYS A 61 -11.43 -3.05 22.03
C LYS A 61 -12.45 -2.13 21.37
N GLU A 62 -12.59 -0.93 21.88
CA GLU A 62 -13.49 0.07 21.29
C GLU A 62 -13.07 0.34 19.83
N LEU A 63 -14.00 0.16 18.88
CA LEU A 63 -13.63 0.06 17.47
C LEU A 63 -13.22 1.40 16.85
N TYR A 64 -13.87 2.51 17.24
CA TYR A 64 -13.47 3.85 16.79
C TYR A 64 -12.08 4.22 17.33
N ALA A 65 -11.81 3.94 18.62
CA ALA A 65 -10.50 4.17 19.20
C ALA A 65 -9.41 3.33 18.51
N MET A 66 -9.72 2.09 18.12
CA MET A 66 -8.76 1.25 17.40
C MET A 66 -8.46 1.74 15.99
N LEU A 67 -9.46 2.22 15.24
CA LEU A 67 -9.24 2.88 13.94
C LEU A 67 -8.47 4.18 14.11
N GLY A 68 -8.84 4.98 15.13
CA GLY A 68 -8.15 6.22 15.49
C GLY A 68 -6.68 5.97 15.86
N LEU A 69 -6.40 4.91 16.62
CA LEU A 69 -5.03 4.51 16.99
C LEU A 69 -4.15 4.26 15.75
N VAL A 70 -4.68 3.55 14.74
CA VAL A 70 -3.95 3.29 13.48
C VAL A 70 -3.63 4.61 12.77
N ILE A 71 -4.55 5.56 12.76
CA ILE A 71 -4.36 6.87 12.12
C ILE A 71 -3.32 7.71 12.89
N ILE A 72 -3.49 7.85 14.21
CA ILE A 72 -2.59 8.67 15.05
C ILE A 72 -1.17 8.10 15.04
N GLN A 73 -1.01 6.77 15.03
CA GLN A 73 0.28 6.12 14.87
C GLN A 73 1.01 6.60 13.61
N GLN A 74 0.31 6.68 12.49
CA GLN A 74 0.90 7.14 11.23
C GLN A 74 1.14 8.65 11.23
N MET A 75 0.21 9.41 11.79
CA MET A 75 0.30 10.87 11.90
C MET A 75 1.53 11.32 12.72
N GLU A 76 1.87 10.60 13.79
CA GLU A 76 3.02 10.91 14.65
C GLU A 76 4.28 10.08 14.30
N ASP A 77 4.25 9.31 13.21
CA ASP A 77 5.36 8.45 12.73
C ASP A 77 5.94 7.52 13.82
N CYS A 78 5.05 6.91 14.61
CA CYS A 78 5.41 6.07 15.75
C CYS A 78 5.63 4.61 15.34
N THR A 79 6.60 3.95 16.00
CA THR A 79 6.72 2.49 15.94
C THR A 79 5.50 1.81 16.59
N ASP A 80 5.34 0.50 16.37
CA ASP A 80 4.25 -0.25 17.00
C ASP A 80 4.33 -0.19 18.53
N GLN A 81 5.54 -0.27 19.08
CA GLN A 81 5.74 -0.20 20.53
C GLN A 81 5.41 1.19 21.06
N ASP A 82 5.91 2.26 20.39
CA ASP A 82 5.60 3.64 20.79
C ASP A 82 4.09 3.91 20.75
N ALA A 83 3.39 3.39 19.73
CA ALA A 83 1.93 3.54 19.61
C ALA A 83 1.19 2.85 20.75
N ILE A 84 1.64 1.65 21.18
CA ILE A 84 1.06 0.93 22.32
C ILE A 84 1.32 1.68 23.62
N ASP A 85 2.54 2.16 23.83
CA ASP A 85 2.92 2.90 25.04
C ASP A 85 2.17 4.23 25.12
N ASN A 86 2.05 4.95 24.00
CA ASN A 86 1.27 6.18 23.93
C ASN A 86 -0.24 5.93 24.15
N PHE A 87 -0.80 4.86 23.59
CA PHE A 87 -2.18 4.49 23.83
C PHE A 87 -2.46 4.27 25.32
N ALA A 88 -1.52 3.60 26.01
CA ALA A 88 -1.68 3.28 27.42
C ALA A 88 -1.39 4.46 28.36
N LEU A 89 -0.42 5.32 28.06
CA LEU A 89 0.16 6.26 29.02
C LEU A 89 0.05 7.74 28.62
N ASN A 90 -0.24 8.04 27.33
CA ASN A 90 -0.27 9.41 26.85
C ASN A 90 -1.69 9.99 26.95
N ILE A 91 -1.88 10.93 27.85
CA ILE A 91 -3.19 11.61 28.08
C ILE A 91 -3.70 12.26 26.79
N LYS A 92 -2.85 12.83 25.95
CA LYS A 92 -3.24 13.47 24.69
C LYS A 92 -3.85 12.46 23.70
N TRP A 93 -3.24 11.25 23.59
CA TRP A 93 -3.77 10.17 22.79
C TRP A 93 -5.09 9.63 23.36
N GLN A 94 -5.15 9.40 24.66
CA GLN A 94 -6.38 8.95 25.33
C GLN A 94 -7.52 9.96 25.13
N TYR A 95 -7.21 11.26 25.22
CA TYR A 95 -8.18 12.33 24.96
C TYR A 95 -8.66 12.29 23.50
N ALA A 96 -7.75 12.22 22.53
CA ALA A 96 -8.09 12.15 21.10
C ALA A 96 -8.95 10.94 20.75
N LEU A 97 -8.69 9.79 21.39
CA LEU A 97 -9.41 8.53 21.18
C LEU A 97 -10.63 8.37 22.09
N ASN A 98 -10.94 9.38 22.91
CA ASN A 98 -12.04 9.38 23.87
C ASN A 98 -12.03 8.16 24.81
N ILE A 99 -10.84 7.78 25.31
CA ILE A 99 -10.65 6.69 26.27
C ILE A 99 -10.85 7.26 27.66
N THR A 100 -12.01 7.01 28.26
CA THR A 100 -12.40 7.56 29.58
C THR A 100 -12.24 6.56 30.72
N GLU A 101 -12.01 5.28 30.40
CA GLU A 101 -11.77 4.24 31.39
C GLU A 101 -10.28 4.00 31.56
N THR A 102 -9.83 3.84 32.82
CA THR A 102 -8.40 3.62 33.18
C THR A 102 -8.05 2.14 33.34
N SER A 103 -8.98 1.22 33.06
CA SER A 103 -8.72 -0.21 33.15
C SER A 103 -7.84 -0.71 31.99
N ASP A 104 -7.04 -1.76 32.23
CA ASP A 104 -6.25 -2.41 31.17
C ASP A 104 -7.12 -2.90 30.00
N VAL A 105 -8.40 -3.18 30.27
CA VAL A 105 -9.33 -3.60 29.22
C VAL A 105 -9.58 -2.46 28.23
N ALA A 106 -9.69 -1.22 28.70
CA ALA A 106 -9.96 -0.05 27.86
C ALA A 106 -8.68 0.62 27.35
N SER A 107 -7.68 0.80 28.22
CA SER A 107 -6.50 1.67 27.98
C SER A 107 -5.21 0.94 27.62
N TYR A 108 -5.21 -0.39 27.42
CA TYR A 108 -4.06 -1.13 26.94
C TYR A 108 -4.38 -1.95 25.69
N VAL A 109 -3.48 -1.94 24.72
CA VAL A 109 -3.55 -2.71 23.45
C VAL A 109 -2.29 -3.54 23.28
N SER A 110 -2.42 -4.84 22.98
CA SER A 110 -1.27 -5.68 22.65
C SER A 110 -0.79 -5.47 21.20
N PRO A 111 0.50 -5.75 20.88
CA PRO A 111 1.00 -5.69 19.51
C PRO A 111 0.15 -6.49 18.53
N ARG A 112 -0.28 -7.68 18.93
CA ARG A 112 -1.13 -8.53 18.08
C ARG A 112 -2.49 -7.90 17.79
N THR A 113 -3.08 -7.18 18.74
CA THR A 113 -4.36 -6.50 18.54
C THR A 113 -4.21 -5.36 17.54
N LEU A 114 -3.14 -4.58 17.63
CA LEU A 114 -2.82 -3.52 16.67
C LEU A 114 -2.59 -4.09 15.25
N TRP A 115 -1.82 -5.16 15.13
CA TRP A 115 -1.60 -5.85 13.84
C TRP A 115 -2.90 -6.38 13.24
N ASN A 116 -3.73 -7.04 14.05
CA ASN A 116 -5.01 -7.54 13.59
C ASN A 116 -5.91 -6.41 13.08
N MET A 117 -5.93 -5.26 13.76
CA MET A 117 -6.72 -4.11 13.29
C MET A 117 -6.23 -3.61 11.93
N ARG A 118 -4.93 -3.45 11.72
CA ARG A 118 -4.36 -3.06 10.42
C ARG A 118 -4.67 -4.08 9.31
N ASP A 119 -4.57 -5.37 9.63
CA ASP A 119 -4.91 -6.45 8.69
C ASP A 119 -6.41 -6.42 8.33
N ILE A 120 -7.29 -6.16 9.29
CA ILE A 120 -8.72 -6.00 9.07
C ILE A 120 -9.00 -4.78 8.19
N VAL A 121 -8.42 -3.61 8.50
CA VAL A 121 -8.57 -2.39 7.68
C VAL A 121 -8.16 -2.66 6.23
N ALA A 122 -7.02 -3.33 6.02
CA ALA A 122 -6.53 -3.67 4.69
C ALA A 122 -7.45 -4.66 3.95
N ARG A 123 -7.90 -5.73 4.64
CA ARG A 123 -8.75 -6.76 4.02
C ARG A 123 -10.17 -6.28 3.72
N GLN A 124 -10.69 -5.36 4.53
CA GLN A 124 -12.02 -4.79 4.33
C GLN A 124 -12.01 -3.59 3.39
N GLY A 125 -10.83 -3.17 2.88
CA GLY A 125 -10.71 -2.02 1.99
C GLY A 125 -11.17 -0.70 2.64
N LEU A 126 -10.97 -0.54 3.96
CA LEU A 126 -11.48 0.63 4.69
C LEU A 126 -10.61 1.88 4.51
N GLN A 127 -9.40 1.74 3.99
CA GLN A 127 -8.47 2.86 3.82
C GLN A 127 -9.09 4.00 2.98
N ASP A 128 -9.80 3.66 1.90
CA ASP A 128 -10.42 4.65 1.02
C ASP A 128 -11.57 5.38 1.73
N THR A 129 -12.43 4.65 2.43
CA THR A 129 -13.51 5.24 3.23
C THR A 129 -12.99 6.12 4.38
N ILE A 130 -11.91 5.69 5.05
CA ILE A 130 -11.25 6.50 6.09
C ILE A 130 -10.73 7.79 5.47
N PHE A 131 -10.04 7.69 4.35
CA PHE A 131 -9.50 8.86 3.63
C PHE A 131 -10.61 9.82 3.22
N GLU A 132 -11.69 9.34 2.61
CA GLU A 132 -12.84 10.14 2.20
C GLU A 132 -13.50 10.86 3.39
N ASN A 133 -13.80 10.15 4.47
CA ASN A 133 -14.46 10.72 5.64
C ASN A 133 -13.59 11.79 6.32
N VAL A 134 -12.28 11.53 6.45
CA VAL A 134 -11.33 12.49 7.05
C VAL A 134 -11.15 13.72 6.16
N THR A 135 -10.98 13.52 4.84
CA THR A 135 -10.84 14.61 3.87
C THR A 135 -12.08 15.49 3.85
N ALA A 136 -13.28 14.91 3.83
CA ALA A 136 -14.54 15.65 3.88
C ALA A 136 -14.69 16.46 5.19
N ALA A 137 -14.26 15.88 6.33
CA ALA A 137 -14.28 16.57 7.61
C ALA A 137 -13.33 17.78 7.61
N LEU A 138 -12.09 17.59 7.16
CA LEU A 138 -11.07 18.64 7.12
C LEU A 138 -11.40 19.75 6.11
N SER A 139 -11.95 19.39 4.95
CA SER A 139 -12.38 20.37 3.93
C SER A 139 -13.42 21.33 4.51
N LYS A 140 -14.43 20.81 5.22
CA LYS A 140 -15.46 21.63 5.88
C LYS A 140 -14.89 22.49 7.00
N LEU A 141 -14.04 21.90 7.83
CA LEU A 141 -13.44 22.59 8.99
C LEU A 141 -12.56 23.77 8.57
N CYS A 142 -11.72 23.57 7.55
CA CYS A 142 -10.78 24.58 7.05
C CYS A 142 -11.42 25.54 6.03
N THR A 143 -12.68 25.31 5.64
CA THR A 143 -13.37 26.12 4.59
C THR A 143 -12.49 26.27 3.34
N LEU A 144 -11.92 25.14 2.89
CA LEU A 144 -10.95 25.13 1.79
C LEU A 144 -11.63 25.37 0.44
N ASP A 145 -10.95 26.13 -0.41
CA ASP A 145 -11.31 26.30 -1.82
C ASP A 145 -10.65 25.21 -2.66
N PRO A 146 -11.41 24.22 -3.19
CA PRO A 146 -10.86 23.15 -4.00
C PRO A 146 -10.65 23.55 -5.47
N SER A 147 -10.96 24.80 -5.87
CA SER A 147 -10.96 25.24 -7.27
C SER A 147 -9.59 25.10 -7.94
N LYS A 148 -8.50 25.21 -7.18
CA LYS A 148 -7.14 25.06 -7.68
C LYS A 148 -6.45 23.90 -7.00
N GLN A 149 -5.99 22.94 -7.80
CA GLN A 149 -5.29 21.76 -7.30
C GLN A 149 -4.06 21.46 -8.14
N ARG A 150 -3.19 20.60 -7.62
CA ARG A 150 -2.05 20.05 -8.34
C ARG A 150 -2.04 18.53 -8.22
N LEU A 151 -1.65 17.86 -9.31
CA LEU A 151 -1.50 16.43 -9.40
C LEU A 151 -0.05 16.08 -9.68
N ASP A 152 0.52 15.16 -8.92
CA ASP A 152 1.87 14.66 -9.10
C ASP A 152 1.98 13.19 -8.65
N SER A 153 3.03 12.51 -9.11
CA SER A 153 3.33 11.14 -8.73
C SER A 153 4.54 11.03 -7.82
N VAL A 154 4.44 10.17 -6.82
CA VAL A 154 5.55 9.85 -5.91
C VAL A 154 5.88 8.37 -6.03
N HIS A 155 7.15 8.04 -6.26
CA HIS A 155 7.60 6.65 -6.29
C HIS A 155 7.75 6.07 -4.88
N ILE A 156 7.15 4.90 -4.66
CA ILE A 156 7.24 4.14 -3.42
C ILE A 156 8.09 2.89 -3.68
N PHE A 157 9.31 2.88 -3.13
CA PHE A 157 10.17 1.71 -3.24
C PHE A 157 9.57 0.53 -2.47
N SER A 158 9.51 -0.64 -3.11
CA SER A 158 9.24 -1.88 -2.40
C SER A 158 10.41 -2.17 -1.45
N ASN A 159 10.10 -2.42 -0.18
CA ASN A 159 11.10 -2.85 0.82
C ASN A 159 11.63 -4.26 0.58
N MET A 160 11.16 -4.92 -0.48
CA MET A 160 11.56 -6.27 -0.83
C MET A 160 12.95 -6.27 -1.50
N ALA A 161 13.71 -7.33 -1.26
CA ALA A 161 15.01 -7.50 -1.89
C ALA A 161 14.90 -7.46 -3.42
N HIS A 162 15.74 -6.65 -4.06
CA HIS A 162 15.88 -6.65 -5.52
C HIS A 162 16.44 -7.98 -5.98
N LEU A 163 15.63 -8.77 -6.68
CA LEU A 163 16.01 -10.07 -7.19
C LEU A 163 16.45 -9.95 -8.66
N GLY A 164 17.65 -10.44 -8.98
CA GLY A 164 18.00 -10.77 -10.36
C GLY A 164 17.21 -12.00 -10.83
N ARG A 165 17.16 -12.27 -12.14
CA ARG A 165 16.32 -13.34 -12.72
C ARG A 165 16.55 -14.71 -12.06
N ILE A 166 17.80 -15.13 -11.85
CA ILE A 166 18.13 -16.41 -11.18
C ILE A 166 17.52 -16.45 -9.79
N ARG A 167 17.73 -15.41 -8.99
CA ARG A 167 17.19 -15.34 -7.63
C ARG A 167 15.66 -15.31 -7.61
N LEU A 168 15.04 -14.68 -8.61
CA LEU A 168 13.59 -14.67 -8.76
C LEU A 168 13.03 -16.09 -8.95
N PHE A 169 13.61 -16.87 -9.88
CA PHE A 169 13.24 -18.27 -10.07
C PHE A 169 13.42 -19.08 -8.79
N VAL A 170 14.61 -19.02 -8.19
CA VAL A 170 14.96 -19.76 -6.98
C VAL A 170 14.00 -19.41 -5.83
N ARG A 171 13.72 -18.12 -5.61
CA ARG A 171 12.83 -17.69 -4.54
C ARG A 171 11.39 -18.15 -4.77
N THR A 172 10.88 -18.03 -5.99
CA THR A 172 9.52 -18.48 -6.32
C THR A 172 9.37 -19.98 -6.17
N ILE A 173 10.30 -20.77 -6.69
CA ILE A 173 10.30 -22.24 -6.53
C ILE A 173 10.39 -22.62 -5.05
N ARG A 174 11.30 -22.03 -4.28
CA ARG A 174 11.43 -22.29 -2.83
C ARG A 174 10.15 -21.95 -2.07
N THR A 175 9.51 -20.82 -2.37
CA THR A 175 8.25 -20.42 -1.74
C THR A 175 7.16 -21.46 -2.01
N PHE A 176 7.06 -21.92 -3.26
CA PHE A 176 6.12 -22.97 -3.62
C PHE A 176 6.44 -24.29 -2.88
N LEU A 177 7.67 -24.77 -2.92
CA LEU A 177 8.08 -26.01 -2.26
C LEU A 177 7.90 -25.97 -0.74
N THR A 178 8.14 -24.82 -0.10
CA THR A 178 7.91 -24.63 1.33
C THR A 178 6.42 -24.75 1.69
N ASN A 179 5.56 -24.15 0.88
CA ASN A 179 4.11 -24.25 1.10
C ASN A 179 3.57 -25.64 0.74
N LEU A 180 4.10 -26.26 -0.32
CA LEU A 180 3.79 -27.65 -0.67
C LEU A 180 4.14 -28.59 0.47
N LYS A 181 5.33 -28.49 1.05
CA LYS A 181 5.76 -29.30 2.21
C LYS A 181 4.81 -29.13 3.40
N ARG A 182 4.37 -27.89 3.66
CA ARG A 182 3.49 -27.58 4.80
C ARG A 182 2.08 -28.16 4.64
N HIS A 183 1.52 -28.10 3.45
CA HIS A 183 0.11 -28.41 3.21
C HIS A 183 -0.11 -29.75 2.49
N HIS A 184 0.88 -30.21 1.72
CA HIS A 184 0.83 -31.41 0.88
C HIS A 184 2.15 -32.21 0.98
N GLY A 185 2.53 -32.62 2.21
CA GLY A 185 3.82 -33.27 2.47
C GLY A 185 4.09 -34.48 1.61
N LYS A 186 3.08 -35.35 1.36
CA LYS A 186 3.23 -36.53 0.49
C LYS A 186 3.61 -36.16 -0.95
N ASP A 187 3.00 -35.09 -1.50
CA ASP A 187 3.31 -34.63 -2.84
C ASP A 187 4.70 -34.01 -2.92
N TYR A 188 5.12 -33.35 -1.82
CA TYR A 188 6.48 -32.82 -1.69
C TYR A 188 7.52 -33.98 -1.65
N ASP A 189 7.30 -35.03 -0.87
CA ASP A 189 8.21 -36.17 -0.74
C ASP A 189 8.35 -36.93 -2.08
N ASN A 190 7.29 -36.97 -2.88
CA ASN A 190 7.28 -37.58 -4.21
C ASN A 190 8.11 -36.81 -5.26
N LEU A 191 8.62 -35.60 -4.97
CA LEU A 191 9.51 -34.86 -5.85
C LEU A 191 10.97 -35.32 -5.81
N GLY A 192 11.33 -36.17 -4.84
CA GLY A 192 12.64 -36.81 -4.76
C GLY A 192 13.83 -35.84 -4.69
N GLU A 193 14.86 -36.08 -5.48
CA GLU A 193 16.13 -35.31 -5.47
C GLU A 193 15.97 -33.83 -5.87
N MET A 194 14.95 -33.51 -6.63
CA MET A 194 14.71 -32.12 -7.04
C MET A 194 14.63 -31.16 -5.86
N VAL A 195 13.94 -31.57 -4.78
CA VAL A 195 13.74 -30.74 -3.58
C VAL A 195 15.04 -30.42 -2.89
N LEU A 196 16.00 -31.36 -2.89
CA LEU A 196 17.31 -31.20 -2.25
C LEU A 196 18.10 -30.00 -2.82
N ARG A 197 17.89 -29.69 -4.10
CA ARG A 197 18.54 -28.52 -4.74
C ARG A 197 18.07 -27.19 -4.15
N TYR A 198 16.83 -27.14 -3.66
CA TYR A 198 16.18 -25.92 -3.15
C TYR A 198 16.14 -25.85 -1.62
N ASP A 199 16.46 -26.93 -0.90
CA ASP A 199 16.41 -26.99 0.59
C ASP A 199 17.60 -26.26 1.25
N LYS A 200 18.62 -25.85 0.50
CA LYS A 200 19.79 -25.14 1.02
C LYS A 200 19.42 -23.75 1.52
N LYS A 201 19.72 -23.48 2.78
CA LYS A 201 19.43 -22.20 3.44
C LYS A 201 20.18 -20.99 2.87
N SER A 202 21.26 -21.19 2.10
CA SER A 202 22.08 -20.10 1.57
C SER A 202 21.79 -19.83 0.08
N ASP A 203 21.60 -18.56 -0.26
CA ASP A 203 21.51 -18.10 -1.66
C ASP A 203 22.82 -18.34 -2.44
N GLY A 204 23.92 -18.58 -1.76
CA GLY A 204 25.22 -18.90 -2.36
C GLY A 204 25.23 -20.16 -3.24
N ALA A 205 24.31 -21.12 -3.02
CA ALA A 205 24.18 -22.32 -3.85
C ALA A 205 23.76 -21.99 -5.31
N PHE A 206 23.23 -20.81 -5.56
CA PHE A 206 22.83 -20.33 -6.89
C PHE A 206 23.68 -19.14 -7.37
N ALA A 207 24.76 -18.82 -6.67
CA ALA A 207 25.77 -17.87 -7.14
C ALA A 207 26.54 -18.54 -8.28
N VAL A 208 26.35 -18.02 -9.49
CA VAL A 208 27.03 -18.51 -10.70
C VAL A 208 27.81 -17.40 -11.35
N LYS A 209 28.88 -17.75 -12.07
CA LYS A 209 29.63 -16.79 -12.88
C LYS A 209 28.73 -16.23 -13.99
N PRO A 210 28.94 -14.99 -14.44
CA PRO A 210 28.15 -14.40 -15.53
C PRO A 210 28.05 -15.27 -16.79
N THR A 211 29.14 -15.98 -17.12
CA THR A 211 29.22 -16.90 -18.29
C THR A 211 28.33 -18.14 -18.17
N GLU A 212 27.95 -18.53 -16.95
CA GLU A 212 27.11 -19.70 -16.65
C GLU A 212 25.64 -19.34 -16.41
N SER A 213 25.34 -18.03 -16.34
CA SER A 213 24.00 -17.53 -15.97
C SER A 213 22.91 -18.00 -16.94
N ALA A 214 23.20 -18.01 -18.24
CA ALA A 214 22.24 -18.45 -19.26
C ALA A 214 21.88 -19.93 -19.11
N LYS A 215 22.88 -20.79 -18.90
CA LYS A 215 22.67 -22.23 -18.65
C LYS A 215 21.85 -22.45 -17.40
N LYS A 216 22.18 -21.72 -16.32
CA LYS A 216 21.48 -21.84 -15.05
C LYS A 216 20.02 -21.40 -15.13
N LEU A 217 19.72 -20.37 -15.91
CA LEU A 217 18.33 -19.94 -16.14
C LEU A 217 17.53 -20.99 -16.89
N VAL A 218 18.11 -21.70 -17.87
CA VAL A 218 17.42 -22.79 -18.54
C VAL A 218 17.11 -23.94 -17.59
N GLU A 219 18.07 -24.36 -16.75
CA GLU A 219 17.86 -25.38 -15.73
C GLU A 219 16.72 -25.02 -14.76
N LEU A 220 16.67 -23.75 -14.34
CA LEU A 220 15.60 -23.25 -13.45
C LEU A 220 14.26 -23.14 -14.18
N GLY A 221 14.27 -22.81 -15.47
CA GLY A 221 13.09 -22.84 -16.33
C GLY A 221 12.51 -24.24 -16.48
N ASP A 222 13.37 -25.25 -16.69
CA ASP A 222 12.97 -26.65 -16.77
C ASP A 222 12.38 -27.14 -15.44
N ASP A 223 13.00 -26.80 -14.30
CA ASP A 223 12.47 -27.12 -12.98
C ASP A 223 11.11 -26.47 -12.73
N CYS A 224 10.95 -25.21 -13.14
CA CYS A 224 9.69 -24.49 -13.04
C CYS A 224 8.60 -25.15 -13.89
N PHE A 225 8.92 -25.49 -15.13
CA PHE A 225 8.02 -26.18 -16.06
C PHE A 225 7.58 -27.53 -15.51
N TYR A 226 8.53 -28.33 -15.02
CA TYR A 226 8.24 -29.62 -14.40
C TYR A 226 7.23 -29.48 -13.25
N LEU A 227 7.42 -28.50 -12.36
CA LEU A 227 6.52 -28.29 -11.23
C LEU A 227 5.14 -27.81 -11.67
N VAL A 228 5.06 -26.93 -12.64
CA VAL A 228 3.80 -26.44 -13.23
C VAL A 228 3.04 -27.61 -13.86
N GLU A 229 3.67 -28.40 -14.71
CA GLU A 229 3.02 -29.53 -15.40
C GLU A 229 2.63 -30.65 -14.42
N ARG A 230 3.46 -30.92 -13.42
CA ARG A 230 3.21 -31.94 -12.40
C ARG A 230 1.94 -31.73 -11.62
N PHE A 231 1.61 -30.47 -11.29
CA PHE A 231 0.52 -30.14 -10.40
C PHE A 231 -0.67 -29.44 -11.05
N LYS A 232 -0.67 -29.25 -12.37
CA LYS A 232 -1.73 -28.54 -13.10
C LYS A 232 -3.14 -29.14 -12.92
N GLU A 233 -3.22 -30.44 -12.73
CA GLU A 233 -4.50 -31.17 -12.53
C GLU A 233 -4.86 -31.35 -11.02
N HIS A 234 -4.01 -30.86 -10.10
CA HIS A 234 -4.23 -31.04 -8.67
C HIS A 234 -4.98 -29.81 -8.10
N GLU A 235 -6.30 -29.90 -7.99
CA GLU A 235 -7.18 -28.78 -7.64
C GLU A 235 -6.78 -28.02 -6.36
N ALA A 236 -6.37 -28.73 -5.29
CA ALA A 236 -5.96 -28.09 -4.04
C ALA A 236 -4.64 -27.33 -4.16
N ILE A 237 -3.68 -27.83 -4.97
CA ILE A 237 -2.39 -27.18 -5.16
C ILE A 237 -2.52 -25.97 -6.12
N THR A 238 -3.34 -26.08 -7.18
CA THR A 238 -3.55 -24.99 -8.12
C THR A 238 -4.22 -23.77 -7.49
N ARG A 239 -4.95 -23.94 -6.38
CA ARG A 239 -5.53 -22.84 -5.59
C ARG A 239 -4.51 -22.09 -4.73
N MET A 240 -3.33 -22.68 -4.47
CA MET A 240 -2.28 -22.03 -3.67
C MET A 240 -1.70 -20.81 -4.40
N ASP A 241 -1.59 -19.68 -3.71
CA ASP A 241 -1.02 -18.46 -4.31
C ASP A 241 0.45 -18.66 -4.73
N SER A 242 1.20 -19.45 -3.98
CA SER A 242 2.57 -19.81 -4.37
C SER A 242 2.66 -20.61 -5.68
N TYR A 243 1.67 -21.45 -5.98
CA TYR A 243 1.58 -22.13 -7.28
C TYR A 243 1.19 -21.16 -8.40
N LYS A 244 0.22 -20.27 -8.15
CA LYS A 244 -0.16 -19.23 -9.11
C LYS A 244 1.03 -18.33 -9.46
N HIS A 245 1.85 -17.97 -8.48
CA HIS A 245 3.09 -17.21 -8.72
C HIS A 245 4.11 -18.00 -9.53
N LEU A 246 4.20 -19.33 -9.34
CA LEU A 246 5.06 -20.19 -10.14
C LEU A 246 4.62 -20.24 -11.60
N VAL A 247 3.31 -20.41 -11.85
CA VAL A 247 2.72 -20.39 -13.19
C VAL A 247 2.94 -19.03 -13.86
N ARG A 248 2.70 -17.93 -13.12
CA ARG A 248 2.93 -16.56 -13.59
C ARG A 248 4.38 -16.35 -14.00
N LEU A 249 5.33 -16.72 -13.12
CA LEU A 249 6.76 -16.62 -13.42
C LEU A 249 7.12 -17.37 -14.70
N PHE A 250 6.64 -18.61 -14.83
CA PHE A 250 6.91 -19.43 -16.00
C PHE A 250 6.38 -18.78 -17.28
N ALA A 251 5.14 -18.35 -17.29
CA ALA A 251 4.52 -17.71 -18.46
C ALA A 251 5.22 -16.39 -18.87
N GLU A 252 5.69 -15.62 -17.88
CA GLU A 252 6.36 -14.33 -18.12
C GLU A 252 7.81 -14.49 -18.58
N GLN A 253 8.53 -15.52 -18.08
CA GLN A 253 9.98 -15.65 -18.26
C GLN A 253 10.39 -16.72 -19.28
N CYS A 254 9.50 -17.66 -19.62
CA CYS A 254 9.81 -18.82 -20.44
C CYS A 254 8.92 -18.91 -21.68
N ILE A 255 9.41 -19.68 -22.67
CA ILE A 255 8.66 -20.12 -23.85
C ILE A 255 8.82 -21.63 -23.95
N VAL A 256 7.75 -22.35 -24.30
CA VAL A 256 7.80 -23.77 -24.60
C VAL A 256 7.89 -23.94 -26.11
N GLU A 257 9.02 -24.41 -26.60
CA GLU A 257 9.24 -24.78 -28.00
C GLU A 257 8.86 -26.25 -28.20
N LYS A 258 8.05 -26.54 -29.19
CA LYS A 258 7.73 -27.91 -29.58
C LYS A 258 8.87 -28.40 -30.46
N GLY A 259 9.67 -29.34 -29.96
CA GLY A 259 10.72 -30.00 -30.74
C GLY A 259 10.17 -31.10 -31.67
N GLU A 260 11.01 -31.54 -32.61
CA GLU A 260 10.78 -32.74 -33.39
C GLU A 260 10.61 -33.93 -32.42
N ASN A 261 9.63 -34.78 -32.62
CA ASN A 261 9.23 -35.90 -31.72
C ASN A 261 8.41 -35.54 -30.47
N ASN A 262 7.62 -34.46 -30.50
CA ASN A 262 6.71 -34.08 -29.40
C ASN A 262 7.40 -33.81 -28.04
N THR A 263 8.70 -33.54 -28.04
CA THR A 263 9.48 -33.15 -26.87
C THR A 263 9.32 -31.65 -26.65
N SER A 264 8.83 -31.25 -25.47
CA SER A 264 8.77 -29.83 -25.07
C SER A 264 10.14 -29.37 -24.57
N LYS A 265 10.69 -28.32 -25.17
CA LYS A 265 11.93 -27.68 -24.73
C LYS A 265 11.62 -26.31 -24.15
N VAL A 266 12.12 -26.03 -22.96
CA VAL A 266 11.97 -24.71 -22.35
C VAL A 266 13.07 -23.76 -22.84
N ALA A 267 12.68 -22.62 -23.35
CA ALA A 267 13.58 -21.52 -23.68
C ALA A 267 13.28 -20.31 -22.79
N ILE A 268 14.34 -19.57 -22.45
CA ILE A 268 14.23 -18.37 -21.60
C ILE A 268 14.05 -17.16 -22.50
N LYS A 269 13.01 -16.35 -22.25
CA LYS A 269 12.78 -15.09 -22.99
C LYS A 269 13.95 -14.12 -22.82
N ALA A 270 14.28 -13.37 -23.86
CA ALA A 270 15.26 -12.29 -23.73
C ALA A 270 14.74 -11.20 -22.78
N SER A 271 15.64 -10.50 -22.09
CA SER A 271 15.24 -9.50 -21.08
C SER A 271 14.36 -8.37 -21.65
N LYS A 272 14.56 -8.02 -22.93
CA LYS A 272 13.77 -7.00 -23.62
C LYS A 272 12.32 -7.44 -23.92
N ASP A 273 12.08 -8.76 -23.94
CA ASP A 273 10.76 -9.33 -24.24
C ASP A 273 9.95 -9.62 -22.97
N ILE A 274 10.47 -9.23 -21.80
CA ILE A 274 9.79 -9.36 -20.52
C ILE A 274 9.08 -8.05 -20.22
N SER A 275 7.77 -8.14 -19.98
CA SER A 275 6.96 -6.99 -19.64
C SER A 275 7.34 -6.35 -18.28
N SER A 276 7.16 -5.04 -18.19
CA SER A 276 7.43 -4.25 -16.95
C SER A 276 6.49 -4.59 -15.80
N ASP A 277 5.34 -5.20 -16.07
CA ASP A 277 4.39 -5.70 -15.08
C ASP A 277 4.71 -7.12 -14.59
N SER A 278 5.77 -7.75 -15.12
CA SER A 278 6.19 -9.10 -14.73
C SER A 278 6.50 -9.20 -13.23
N LEU A 279 6.38 -10.40 -12.69
CA LEU A 279 6.66 -10.70 -11.29
C LEU A 279 8.08 -10.26 -10.89
N GLN A 280 8.17 -9.31 -9.96
CA GLN A 280 9.45 -8.79 -9.47
C GLN A 280 9.92 -9.52 -8.19
N ASN A 281 8.98 -9.95 -7.35
CA ASN A 281 9.26 -10.71 -6.13
C ASN A 281 8.02 -11.52 -5.72
N PRO A 282 8.11 -12.83 -5.44
CA PRO A 282 6.96 -13.63 -5.04
C PRO A 282 6.36 -13.24 -3.66
N SER A 283 7.09 -12.47 -2.86
CA SER A 283 6.59 -11.95 -1.58
C SER A 283 5.86 -10.59 -1.73
N ASP A 284 5.98 -9.96 -2.91
CA ASP A 284 5.30 -8.71 -3.25
C ASP A 284 4.92 -8.77 -4.75
N PRO A 285 3.90 -9.58 -5.11
CA PRO A 285 3.58 -9.88 -6.50
C PRO A 285 2.90 -8.73 -7.25
N GLY A 286 2.48 -7.67 -6.52
CA GLY A 286 1.87 -6.47 -7.08
C GLY A 286 2.88 -5.39 -7.48
N ALA A 287 4.14 -5.48 -7.04
CA ALA A 287 5.15 -4.49 -7.37
C ALA A 287 5.51 -4.54 -8.87
N GLY A 288 5.47 -3.38 -9.53
CA GLY A 288 5.89 -3.20 -10.92
C GLY A 288 7.35 -2.76 -11.05
N TYR A 289 7.82 -2.62 -12.28
CA TYR A 289 9.16 -2.12 -12.60
C TYR A 289 9.08 -0.90 -13.51
N CYS A 290 9.70 0.18 -13.09
CA CYS A 290 9.91 1.38 -13.89
C CYS A 290 11.42 1.52 -14.19
N GLY A 291 11.80 1.69 -15.45
CA GLY A 291 13.20 1.78 -15.85
C GLY A 291 13.97 2.93 -15.18
N HIS A 292 13.31 4.04 -14.93
CA HIS A 292 13.89 5.24 -14.30
C HIS A 292 13.79 5.24 -12.78
N LYS A 293 12.70 4.68 -12.22
CA LYS A 293 12.38 4.75 -10.78
C LYS A 293 12.71 3.44 -10.03
N GLY A 294 12.83 2.31 -10.75
CA GLY A 294 13.10 1.00 -10.14
C GLY A 294 11.85 0.17 -9.85
N LYS A 295 11.96 -0.77 -8.90
CA LYS A 295 10.88 -1.71 -8.51
C LYS A 295 10.07 -1.14 -7.37
N GLY A 296 8.75 -1.26 -7.47
CA GLY A 296 7.85 -0.83 -6.41
C GLY A 296 6.50 -0.38 -6.94
N TYR A 297 6.03 0.68 -6.35
CA TYR A 297 4.75 1.32 -6.64
C TYR A 297 4.94 2.79 -6.94
N GLN A 298 3.95 3.40 -7.54
CA GLN A 298 3.81 4.84 -7.58
C GLN A 298 2.49 5.24 -6.90
N MET A 299 2.50 6.41 -6.31
CA MET A 299 1.33 7.00 -5.68
C MET A 299 1.00 8.29 -6.41
N GLN A 300 -0.18 8.34 -7.02
CA GLN A 300 -0.74 9.56 -7.59
C GLN A 300 -1.38 10.36 -6.46
N VAL A 301 -1.00 11.62 -6.33
CA VAL A 301 -1.47 12.50 -5.26
C VAL A 301 -2.01 13.78 -5.88
N MET A 302 -3.27 14.11 -5.59
CA MET A 302 -3.83 15.40 -5.90
C MET A 302 -4.12 16.17 -4.62
N GLU A 303 -3.74 17.43 -4.58
CA GLU A 303 -3.93 18.29 -3.41
C GLU A 303 -4.38 19.70 -3.80
N THR A 304 -5.09 20.36 -2.91
CA THR A 304 -5.44 21.78 -3.07
C THR A 304 -4.18 22.64 -3.07
N TYR A 305 -4.21 23.73 -3.82
CA TYR A 305 -3.11 24.67 -3.89
C TYR A 305 -3.60 26.10 -3.64
N SER A 306 -3.08 26.74 -2.59
CA SER A 306 -3.32 28.15 -2.32
C SER A 306 -2.01 28.94 -2.32
N LYS A 307 -2.06 30.18 -2.84
CA LYS A 307 -0.95 31.15 -2.69
C LYS A 307 -0.87 31.69 -1.27
N ASP A 308 -1.97 31.64 -0.53
CA ASP A 308 -2.01 32.01 0.88
C ASP A 308 -1.38 30.92 1.74
N LYS A 309 -0.19 31.17 2.27
CA LYS A 309 0.56 30.25 3.11
C LYS A 309 -0.10 29.98 4.47
N THR A 310 -1.13 30.72 4.83
CA THR A 310 -1.88 30.49 6.08
C THR A 310 -2.93 29.38 5.92
N GLN A 311 -3.31 29.07 4.67
CA GLN A 311 -4.23 27.98 4.37
C GLN A 311 -3.46 26.66 4.18
N PRO A 312 -3.87 25.57 4.83
CA PRO A 312 -3.28 24.26 4.60
C PRO A 312 -3.66 23.73 3.21
N ASN A 313 -2.77 23.00 2.58
CA ASN A 313 -3.12 22.18 1.42
C ASN A 313 -3.75 20.88 1.92
N LEU A 314 -4.82 20.44 1.26
CA LEU A 314 -5.52 19.20 1.57
C LEU A 314 -5.35 18.23 0.41
N ILE A 315 -4.93 17.01 0.72
CA ILE A 315 -4.90 15.92 -0.26
C ILE A 315 -6.34 15.48 -0.52
N THR A 316 -6.77 15.60 -1.78
CA THR A 316 -8.14 15.32 -2.24
C THR A 316 -8.24 13.97 -2.93
N HIS A 317 -7.14 13.48 -3.53
CA HIS A 317 -7.07 12.20 -4.19
C HIS A 317 -5.75 11.50 -3.91
N ILE A 318 -5.82 10.18 -3.67
CA ILE A 318 -4.65 9.29 -3.57
C ILE A 318 -4.98 7.99 -4.30
N LYS A 319 -4.07 7.55 -5.18
CA LYS A 319 -4.13 6.23 -5.79
C LYS A 319 -2.76 5.59 -5.80
N VAL A 320 -2.66 4.39 -5.25
CA VAL A 320 -1.42 3.59 -5.30
C VAL A 320 -1.54 2.55 -6.39
N GLU A 321 -0.57 2.48 -7.28
CA GLU A 321 -0.54 1.57 -8.41
C GLU A 321 0.90 1.04 -8.65
N PRO A 322 1.07 -0.09 -9.38
CA PRO A 322 2.39 -0.60 -9.70
C PRO A 322 3.25 0.44 -10.43
N ALA A 323 4.56 0.45 -10.17
CA ALA A 323 5.49 1.47 -10.70
C ALA A 323 5.61 1.52 -12.23
N ASN A 324 5.12 0.51 -12.94
CA ASN A 324 5.10 0.44 -14.40
C ASN A 324 3.91 1.16 -15.05
N GLN A 325 2.96 1.67 -14.27
CA GLN A 325 1.84 2.44 -14.82
C GLN A 325 2.33 3.80 -15.32
N SER A 326 1.63 4.32 -16.34
CA SER A 326 1.94 5.65 -16.88
C SER A 326 1.20 6.72 -16.09
N ASP A 327 1.91 7.76 -15.69
CA ASP A 327 1.32 8.94 -15.01
C ASP A 327 0.21 9.58 -15.85
N ALA A 328 0.31 9.55 -17.18
CA ALA A 328 -0.73 10.07 -18.09
C ALA A 328 -2.12 9.46 -17.85
N ASN A 329 -2.18 8.21 -17.40
CA ASN A 329 -3.46 7.50 -17.18
C ASN A 329 -4.15 7.91 -15.86
N ALA A 330 -3.50 8.69 -15.01
CA ALA A 330 -4.01 9.02 -13.70
C ALA A 330 -4.85 10.32 -13.66
N LEU A 331 -4.70 11.21 -14.67
CA LEU A 331 -5.32 12.53 -14.67
C LEU A 331 -6.86 12.43 -14.59
N ILE A 332 -7.46 11.77 -15.55
CA ILE A 332 -8.92 11.70 -15.65
C ILE A 332 -9.54 10.97 -14.44
N PRO A 333 -9.04 9.80 -14.02
CA PRO A 333 -9.53 9.15 -12.80
C PRO A 333 -9.41 10.01 -11.54
N ALA A 334 -8.34 10.84 -11.42
CA ALA A 334 -8.19 11.74 -10.27
C ALA A 334 -9.24 12.86 -10.28
N ILE A 335 -9.57 13.43 -11.45
CA ILE A 335 -10.61 14.44 -11.60
C ILE A 335 -11.98 13.85 -11.26
N GLU A 336 -12.32 12.67 -11.81
CA GLU A 336 -13.57 11.97 -11.56
C GLU A 336 -13.76 11.63 -10.08
N ASP A 337 -12.71 11.14 -9.43
CA ASP A 337 -12.71 10.86 -8.00
C ASP A 337 -12.96 12.12 -7.16
N ALA A 338 -12.30 13.24 -7.50
CA ALA A 338 -12.53 14.51 -6.82
C ALA A 338 -13.96 15.06 -7.07
N GLN A 339 -14.52 14.85 -8.26
CA GLN A 339 -15.91 15.21 -8.55
C GLN A 339 -16.89 14.42 -7.69
N SER A 340 -16.65 13.13 -7.53
CA SER A 340 -17.49 12.25 -6.69
C SER A 340 -17.53 12.69 -5.21
N LYS A 341 -16.48 13.41 -4.76
CA LYS A 341 -16.32 13.92 -3.39
C LYS A 341 -16.73 15.39 -3.23
N GLU A 342 -17.28 16.01 -4.27
CA GLU A 342 -17.61 17.44 -4.31
C GLU A 342 -16.38 18.36 -4.08
N LEU A 343 -15.18 17.87 -4.46
CA LEU A 343 -13.90 18.56 -4.33
C LEU A 343 -13.22 18.80 -5.68
N ALA A 344 -13.99 18.84 -6.77
CA ALA A 344 -13.44 19.00 -8.11
C ALA A 344 -12.71 20.33 -8.30
N PRO A 345 -11.50 20.33 -8.92
CA PRO A 345 -10.85 21.57 -9.34
C PRO A 345 -11.55 22.18 -10.57
N THR A 346 -11.43 23.48 -10.73
CA THR A 346 -11.64 24.18 -12.00
C THR A 346 -10.32 24.37 -12.75
N GLU A 347 -9.20 24.40 -12.01
CA GLU A 347 -7.85 24.54 -12.53
C GLU A 347 -6.95 23.46 -11.88
N LEU A 348 -6.29 22.64 -12.70
CA LEU A 348 -5.41 21.56 -12.27
C LEU A 348 -4.00 21.75 -12.84
N LEU A 349 -3.03 21.93 -11.93
CA LEU A 349 -1.60 21.96 -12.28
C LEU A 349 -1.06 20.55 -12.34
N ALA A 350 -0.36 20.18 -13.40
CA ALA A 350 0.23 18.85 -13.56
C ALA A 350 1.57 18.92 -14.30
N ASP A 351 2.36 17.85 -14.23
CA ASP A 351 3.59 17.73 -15.00
C ASP A 351 3.30 17.43 -16.48
N THR A 352 4.29 17.59 -17.34
CA THR A 352 4.24 17.37 -18.79
C THR A 352 3.61 16.02 -19.18
N LEU A 353 3.90 14.97 -18.44
CA LEU A 353 3.39 13.63 -18.73
C LEU A 353 1.86 13.50 -18.63
N TYR A 354 1.21 14.34 -17.83
CA TYR A 354 -0.26 14.38 -17.73
C TYR A 354 -0.92 15.23 -18.83
N GLY A 355 -0.14 16.12 -19.46
CA GLY A 355 -0.63 17.15 -20.39
C GLY A 355 -0.76 16.68 -21.84
N SER A 356 -1.11 15.41 -22.11
CA SER A 356 -1.41 14.99 -23.48
C SER A 356 -2.67 15.66 -24.02
N ASP A 357 -2.75 15.91 -25.33
CA ASP A 357 -3.91 16.54 -25.97
C ASP A 357 -5.22 15.83 -25.61
N SER A 358 -5.21 14.49 -25.61
CA SER A 358 -6.37 13.68 -25.21
C SER A 358 -6.79 13.92 -23.75
N ASN A 359 -5.84 14.04 -22.83
CA ASN A 359 -6.13 14.32 -21.43
C ASN A 359 -6.69 15.73 -21.24
N ILE A 360 -6.14 16.71 -21.96
CA ILE A 360 -6.60 18.09 -21.91
C ILE A 360 -8.05 18.21 -22.43
N GLU A 361 -8.38 17.53 -23.55
CA GLU A 361 -9.73 17.52 -24.10
C GLU A 361 -10.72 16.86 -23.13
N GLN A 362 -10.40 15.67 -22.60
CA GLN A 362 -11.28 14.97 -21.65
C GLN A 362 -11.46 15.77 -20.35
N ALA A 363 -10.40 16.36 -19.80
CA ALA A 363 -10.50 17.20 -18.62
C ALA A 363 -11.39 18.43 -18.86
N LYS A 364 -11.34 19.02 -20.05
CA LYS A 364 -12.20 20.13 -20.44
C LYS A 364 -13.69 19.73 -20.51
N GLU A 365 -13.99 18.53 -20.99
CA GLU A 365 -15.35 17.96 -20.95
C GLU A 365 -15.87 17.82 -19.52
N LEU A 366 -14.98 17.53 -18.57
CA LEU A 366 -15.27 17.47 -17.13
C LEU A 366 -15.29 18.86 -16.45
N GLY A 367 -15.10 19.95 -17.21
CA GLY A 367 -15.10 21.32 -16.69
C GLY A 367 -13.80 21.75 -16.01
N VAL A 368 -12.70 21.03 -16.25
CA VAL A 368 -11.39 21.28 -15.62
C VAL A 368 -10.38 21.81 -16.65
N THR A 369 -9.73 22.90 -16.33
CA THR A 369 -8.61 23.44 -17.12
C THR A 369 -7.29 22.88 -16.61
N VAL A 370 -6.61 22.07 -17.42
CA VAL A 370 -5.29 21.53 -17.09
C VAL A 370 -4.21 22.51 -17.50
N ILE A 371 -3.30 22.79 -16.58
CA ILE A 371 -2.10 23.61 -16.80
C ILE A 371 -0.89 22.69 -16.66
N ALA A 372 -0.33 22.26 -17.78
CA ALA A 372 0.89 21.45 -17.85
C ALA A 372 1.90 22.12 -18.80
N PRO A 373 3.22 21.97 -18.56
CA PRO A 373 4.22 22.40 -19.52
C PRO A 373 4.01 21.67 -20.85
N VAL A 374 4.05 22.39 -21.96
CA VAL A 374 3.98 21.79 -23.30
C VAL A 374 5.35 21.22 -23.65
N GLU A 375 5.46 19.95 -24.04
CA GLU A 375 6.64 19.45 -24.74
C GLU A 375 6.78 20.17 -26.09
N ILE A 376 7.55 21.23 -26.10
CA ILE A 376 8.04 21.78 -27.37
C ILE A 376 9.04 20.72 -27.86
N ALA A 377 8.72 20.01 -28.94
CA ALA A 377 9.64 19.15 -29.65
C ALA A 377 10.83 20.02 -30.10
N MET A 378 11.85 20.10 -29.24
CA MET A 378 13.09 20.77 -29.56
C MET A 378 13.86 19.89 -30.52
N ALA A 379 13.88 20.28 -31.78
CA ALA A 379 15.01 19.96 -32.65
C ALA A 379 16.26 20.56 -31.99
N SER A 380 17.14 19.68 -31.54
CA SER A 380 18.56 19.89 -31.14
C SER A 380 18.88 21.07 -30.19
N SER A 381 19.42 20.67 -29.04
CA SER A 381 20.38 21.41 -28.20
C SER A 381 19.91 22.69 -27.49
N LEU A 382 19.46 22.52 -26.25
CA LEU A 382 19.83 23.44 -25.15
C LEU A 382 19.61 22.73 -23.80
N VAL A 383 20.71 22.53 -23.10
CA VAL A 383 20.75 22.01 -21.72
C VAL A 383 20.14 23.04 -20.80
N PHE A 384 19.00 22.75 -20.19
CA PHE A 384 18.52 23.45 -18.99
C PHE A 384 18.68 22.51 -17.80
N GLN A 385 19.61 22.86 -16.93
CA GLN A 385 19.70 22.31 -15.58
C GLN A 385 18.53 22.87 -14.77
N SER A 386 17.55 22.03 -14.42
CA SER A 386 16.58 22.36 -13.38
C SER A 386 17.16 21.95 -12.03
N ARG A 387 17.49 22.92 -11.22
CA ARG A 387 17.77 22.77 -9.78
C ARG A 387 16.47 22.90 -9.01
N ASP A 388 16.31 21.95 -8.08
CA ASP A 388 15.56 22.05 -6.83
C ASP A 388 14.04 22.30 -6.89
N SER A 389 13.27 21.22 -6.87
CA SER A 389 11.96 21.23 -6.23
C SER A 389 11.96 20.26 -5.05
N VAL A 390 12.36 20.76 -3.90
CA VAL A 390 12.17 20.09 -2.61
C VAL A 390 10.75 20.40 -2.16
N PHE A 391 9.88 19.40 -2.12
CA PHE A 391 8.54 19.51 -1.56
C PHE A 391 8.56 19.59 -0.04
N PRO A 392 8.09 20.66 0.60
CA PRO A 392 7.97 20.73 2.07
C PRO A 392 6.79 19.92 2.63
N GLY A 393 6.01 19.23 1.79
CA GLY A 393 4.80 18.49 2.19
C GLY A 393 4.96 16.96 2.36
N ALA A 394 6.20 16.43 2.27
CA ALA A 394 6.49 14.99 2.28
C ALA A 394 6.12 14.23 3.58
N LEU A 395 5.70 14.92 4.64
CA LEU A 395 5.36 14.28 5.93
C LEU A 395 4.12 13.38 5.86
N CYS A 396 3.18 13.64 4.97
CA CYS A 396 1.99 12.79 4.82
C CYS A 396 2.27 11.54 3.95
N ALA A 397 3.20 11.63 2.98
CA ALA A 397 3.55 10.51 2.11
C ALA A 397 4.37 9.41 2.83
N LEU A 398 5.19 9.78 3.83
CA LEU A 398 5.94 8.84 4.66
C LEU A 398 5.05 7.97 5.55
N SER A 399 3.86 8.46 5.93
CA SER A 399 2.92 7.71 6.76
C SER A 399 2.29 6.53 6.01
N VAL A 400 2.05 6.64 4.71
CA VAL A 400 1.48 5.56 3.88
C VAL A 400 2.48 4.41 3.68
N GLN A 401 3.79 4.67 3.62
CA GLN A 401 4.80 3.62 3.47
C GLN A 401 4.85 2.63 4.66
N ARG A 402 4.49 3.06 5.87
CA ARG A 402 4.49 2.19 7.06
C ARG A 402 3.25 1.31 7.18
N VAL A 403 2.10 1.71 6.64
CA VAL A 403 0.88 0.88 6.67
C VAL A 403 1.06 -0.42 5.88
N LEU A 404 1.91 -0.41 4.85
CA LEU A 404 2.19 -1.57 3.98
C LEU A 404 3.29 -2.50 4.51
N ARG A 405 3.96 -2.18 5.63
CA ARG A 405 4.96 -3.08 6.22
C ARG A 405 4.27 -4.28 6.86
N LYS A 406 4.44 -5.46 6.27
CA LYS A 406 4.25 -6.72 7.01
C LYS A 406 5.30 -6.78 8.12
N PRO A 407 4.95 -7.27 9.34
CA PRO A 407 5.92 -7.45 10.40
C PRO A 407 6.99 -8.45 9.98
N ASP A 408 8.24 -8.17 10.35
CA ASP A 408 9.33 -9.14 10.27
C ASP A 408 8.94 -10.40 11.07
N PRO A 409 9.06 -11.59 10.51
CA PRO A 409 8.89 -12.81 11.29
C PRO A 409 10.15 -12.98 12.16
N SER A 410 10.04 -12.63 13.43
CA SER A 410 10.96 -13.11 14.46
C SER A 410 10.73 -14.58 14.78
#